data_cfe0304030475d7cced3adeb4b253e2e
#
_entry.id   cfe0304030475d7cced3adeb4b253e2e
#
_cell.length_a   1.000
_cell.length_b   1.000
_cell.length_c   1.000
_cell.angle_alpha   90.00
_cell.angle_beta   90.00
_cell.angle_gamma   90.00
#
_symmetry.space_group_name_H-M   'P 1'
#
loop_
_entity.id
_entity.type
_entity.pdbx_description
1 polymer ?
#
loop_
_entity_poly.entity_id
_entity_poly.type
_entity_poly.pdbx_seq_one_letter_code
_entity_poly.pdbx_strand_id
1 'polypeptide(L)'
;AFLARELGRTEDADSVFEPTAGHGSLVAGIDPKKVSANEINPDRIKSLKEAGFKVTDKNAQEELVVPEKSQDTVLMNPPFGKLDEPVDYGPHQIKKRDHLIALKNLEAMKDSGRAVLILGASLQANKRLTDVDRVFLNSLYGNYNVVDHFEIDGSLYNRMGASFPIRMIIIAGRKKSKEVAPTQPLERVKNYDDLYRRFTEAHSRSERVYSPTEKGG
;
A
#
# COMPACT_ATOMS: atom_id res chain seq x y z
N ALA A 1 4.98 8.43 -5.68
CA ALA A 1 3.67 9.05 -5.42
C ALA A 1 2.75 8.96 -6.64
N PHE A 2 3.12 9.53 -7.80
CA PHE A 2 2.28 9.51 -9.01
C PHE A 2 1.83 8.08 -9.38
N LEU A 3 2.77 7.14 -9.55
CA LEU A 3 2.44 5.74 -9.89
C LEU A 3 1.47 5.09 -8.90
N ALA A 4 1.59 5.41 -7.62
CA ALA A 4 0.69 4.86 -6.60
C ALA A 4 -0.75 5.39 -6.76
N ARG A 5 -0.91 6.67 -7.11
CA ARG A 5 -2.24 7.26 -7.37
C ARG A 5 -2.90 6.65 -8.59
N GLU A 6 -2.15 6.53 -9.69
CA GLU A 6 -2.65 5.92 -10.93
C GLU A 6 -3.06 4.45 -10.70
N LEU A 7 -2.20 3.65 -10.06
CA LEU A 7 -2.49 2.26 -9.75
C LEU A 7 -3.65 2.10 -8.75
N GLY A 8 -3.79 3.06 -7.83
CA GLY A 8 -4.90 3.16 -6.89
C GLY A 8 -6.18 3.74 -7.50
N ARG A 9 -6.12 4.26 -8.74
CA ARG A 9 -7.25 4.94 -9.41
C ARG A 9 -7.90 6.02 -8.55
N THR A 10 -7.08 6.88 -7.98
CA THR A 10 -7.57 7.91 -7.04
C THR A 10 -8.48 8.95 -7.68
N GLU A 11 -8.41 9.15 -8.99
CA GLU A 11 -9.29 10.06 -9.73
C GLU A 11 -10.74 9.54 -9.81
N ASP A 12 -10.93 8.23 -9.86
CA ASP A 12 -12.24 7.58 -9.87
C ASP A 12 -12.80 7.35 -8.45
N ALA A 13 -11.99 7.53 -7.41
CA ALA A 13 -12.37 7.28 -6.03
C ALA A 13 -13.18 8.45 -5.44
N ASP A 14 -14.23 8.13 -4.67
CA ASP A 14 -14.97 9.09 -3.85
C ASP A 14 -14.39 9.23 -2.45
N SER A 15 -13.60 8.26 -2.02
CA SER A 15 -12.94 8.24 -0.71
C SER A 15 -11.55 7.62 -0.80
N VAL A 16 -10.54 8.36 -0.32
CA VAL A 16 -9.13 7.95 -0.29
C VAL A 16 -8.61 8.05 1.14
N PHE A 17 -7.90 7.02 1.60
CA PHE A 17 -7.31 7.00 2.93
C PHE A 17 -5.79 6.85 2.86
N GLU A 18 -5.07 7.69 3.58
CA GLU A 18 -3.62 7.59 3.81
C GLU A 18 -3.33 7.60 5.33
N PRO A 19 -3.04 6.42 5.92
CA PRO A 19 -2.87 6.27 7.37
C PRO A 19 -1.55 6.83 7.93
N THR A 20 -0.59 7.18 7.08
CA THR A 20 0.73 7.70 7.47
C THR A 20 1.17 8.77 6.49
N ALA A 21 0.40 9.88 6.45
CA ALA A 21 0.44 10.83 5.33
C ALA A 21 1.78 11.56 5.15
N GLY A 22 2.57 11.69 6.21
CA GLY A 22 3.83 12.41 6.12
C GLY A 22 3.62 13.85 5.63
N HIS A 23 4.27 14.20 4.54
CA HIS A 23 4.07 15.48 3.86
C HIS A 23 2.93 15.48 2.82
N GLY A 24 2.11 14.42 2.77
CA GLY A 24 0.97 14.31 1.85
C GLY A 24 1.36 13.97 0.39
N SER A 25 2.56 13.45 0.16
CA SER A 25 3.04 13.20 -1.21
C SER A 25 2.17 12.20 -1.99
N LEU A 26 1.59 11.20 -1.32
CA LEU A 26 0.73 10.21 -1.97
C LEU A 26 -0.64 10.77 -2.34
N VAL A 27 -1.14 11.75 -1.61
CA VAL A 27 -2.45 12.38 -1.83
C VAL A 27 -2.38 13.73 -2.52
N ALA A 28 -1.19 14.22 -2.85
CA ALA A 28 -1.01 15.48 -3.55
C ALA A 28 -1.74 15.49 -4.90
N GLY A 29 -2.58 16.52 -5.13
CA GLY A 29 -3.37 16.64 -6.36
C GLY A 29 -4.73 15.93 -6.33
N ILE A 30 -5.05 15.18 -5.27
CA ILE A 30 -6.41 14.67 -5.04
C ILE A 30 -7.23 15.77 -4.33
N ASP A 31 -8.53 15.86 -4.66
CA ASP A 31 -9.44 16.77 -3.93
C ASP A 31 -9.37 16.46 -2.42
N PRO A 32 -8.94 17.44 -1.60
CA PRO A 32 -8.81 17.22 -0.15
C PRO A 32 -10.09 16.76 0.54
N LYS A 33 -11.26 17.06 -0.01
CA LYS A 33 -12.56 16.64 0.53
C LYS A 33 -12.77 15.13 0.43
N LYS A 34 -12.12 14.48 -0.52
CA LYS A 34 -12.16 13.03 -0.72
C LYS A 34 -11.14 12.28 0.14
N VAL A 35 -10.19 12.98 0.77
CA VAL A 35 -9.06 12.37 1.48
C VAL A 35 -9.26 12.40 2.99
N SER A 36 -9.10 11.24 3.61
CA SER A 36 -8.86 11.09 5.05
C SER A 36 -7.38 10.79 5.25
N ALA A 37 -6.66 11.69 5.90
CA ALA A 37 -5.24 11.52 6.21
C ALA A 37 -5.04 11.31 7.71
N ASN A 38 -4.02 10.52 8.07
CA ASN A 38 -3.58 10.38 9.44
C ASN A 38 -2.06 10.63 9.53
N GLU A 39 -1.62 11.42 10.48
CA GLU A 39 -0.21 11.76 10.70
C GLU A 39 -0.01 12.12 12.19
N ILE A 40 1.07 11.65 12.80
CA ILE A 40 1.34 11.89 14.24
C ILE A 40 2.27 13.09 14.51
N ASN A 41 3.01 13.56 13.50
CA ASN A 41 3.91 14.68 13.66
C ASN A 41 3.12 16.01 13.58
N PRO A 42 3.17 16.87 14.64
CA PRO A 42 2.37 18.09 14.70
C PRO A 42 2.62 19.08 13.55
N ASP A 43 3.87 19.24 13.11
CA ASP A 43 4.21 20.18 12.05
C ASP A 43 3.66 19.71 10.70
N ARG A 44 3.71 18.39 10.44
CA ARG A 44 3.13 17.80 9.22
C ARG A 44 1.61 17.86 9.24
N ILE A 45 0.98 17.61 10.40
CA ILE A 45 -0.47 17.77 10.59
C ILE A 45 -0.89 19.20 10.24
N LYS A 46 -0.14 20.21 10.73
CA LYS A 46 -0.42 21.61 10.43
C LYS A 46 -0.36 21.86 8.93
N SER A 47 0.71 21.45 8.26
CA SER A 47 0.88 21.62 6.82
C SER A 47 -0.21 20.93 6.01
N LEU A 48 -0.61 19.71 6.39
CA LEU A 48 -1.70 18.98 5.73
C LEU A 48 -3.05 19.67 5.91
N LYS A 49 -3.34 20.20 7.10
CA LYS A 49 -4.57 20.97 7.36
C LYS A 49 -4.59 22.29 6.58
N GLU A 50 -3.47 22.99 6.48
CA GLU A 50 -3.33 24.19 5.65
C GLU A 50 -3.54 23.89 4.16
N ALA A 51 -3.17 22.69 3.70
CA ALA A 51 -3.47 22.20 2.36
C ALA A 51 -4.94 21.74 2.17
N GLY A 52 -5.77 21.84 3.20
CA GLY A 52 -7.21 21.54 3.16
C GLY A 52 -7.58 20.10 3.47
N PHE A 53 -6.64 19.24 3.86
CA PHE A 53 -6.94 17.85 4.19
C PHE A 53 -7.62 17.69 5.57
N LYS A 54 -8.50 16.68 5.67
CA LYS A 54 -9.00 16.18 6.96
C LYS A 54 -7.94 15.26 7.56
N VAL A 55 -7.36 15.65 8.70
CA VAL A 55 -6.24 14.95 9.32
C VAL A 55 -6.57 14.53 10.75
N THR A 56 -6.34 13.25 11.04
CA THR A 56 -6.31 12.68 12.39
C THR A 56 -4.86 12.54 12.89
N ASP A 57 -4.67 12.37 14.20
CA ASP A 57 -3.36 12.38 14.88
C ASP A 57 -3.10 11.10 15.68
N LYS A 58 -3.56 9.97 15.18
CA LYS A 58 -3.52 8.69 15.86
C LYS A 58 -2.33 7.82 15.46
N ASN A 59 -1.95 6.91 16.35
CA ASN A 59 -0.95 5.89 16.01
C ASN A 59 -1.55 4.82 15.10
N ALA A 60 -1.17 4.82 13.83
CA ALA A 60 -1.65 3.87 12.83
C ALA A 60 -1.30 2.39 13.12
N GLN A 61 -0.40 2.13 14.09
CA GLN A 61 -0.12 0.79 14.58
C GLN A 61 -1.17 0.28 15.58
N GLU A 62 -1.89 1.17 16.22
CA GLU A 62 -2.78 0.85 17.33
C GLU A 62 -4.24 0.83 16.89
N GLU A 63 -4.68 1.85 16.14
CA GLU A 63 -6.09 2.00 15.78
C GLU A 63 -6.30 2.39 14.31
N LEU A 64 -7.44 1.96 13.77
CA LEU A 64 -7.96 2.41 12.49
C LEU A 64 -8.79 3.67 12.73
N VAL A 65 -8.46 4.77 12.04
CA VAL A 65 -9.06 6.10 12.27
C VAL A 65 -10.24 6.43 11.35
N VAL A 66 -10.59 5.51 10.46
CA VAL A 66 -11.76 5.59 9.59
C VAL A 66 -12.59 4.30 9.75
N PRO A 67 -13.88 4.29 9.43
CA PRO A 67 -14.67 3.06 9.51
C PRO A 67 -14.09 1.95 8.63
N GLU A 68 -14.23 0.71 9.08
CA GLU A 68 -13.90 -0.46 8.26
C GLU A 68 -14.70 -0.44 6.96
N LYS A 69 -14.08 -0.91 5.87
CA LYS A 69 -14.71 -1.05 4.54
C LYS A 69 -15.36 0.24 4.01
N SER A 70 -14.83 1.39 4.38
CA SER A 70 -15.40 2.70 4.01
C SER A 70 -14.68 3.40 2.87
N GLN A 71 -13.47 2.96 2.51
CA GLN A 71 -12.61 3.66 1.56
C GLN A 71 -12.54 2.96 0.21
N ASP A 72 -12.68 3.72 -0.87
CA ASP A 72 -12.52 3.22 -2.24
C ASP A 72 -11.06 2.90 -2.52
N THR A 73 -10.17 3.78 -2.07
CA THR A 73 -8.72 3.61 -2.24
C THR A 73 -7.97 3.83 -0.93
N VAL A 74 -7.01 2.96 -0.65
CA VAL A 74 -6.07 3.10 0.46
C VAL A 74 -4.65 3.19 -0.11
N LEU A 75 -3.95 4.28 0.19
CA LEU A 75 -2.56 4.49 -0.20
C LEU A 75 -1.69 4.45 1.05
N MET A 76 -0.61 3.67 1.03
CA MET A 76 0.26 3.53 2.20
C MET A 76 1.74 3.56 1.84
N ASN A 77 2.48 4.40 2.55
CA ASN A 77 3.94 4.40 2.62
C ASN A 77 4.35 4.57 4.09
N PRO A 78 4.11 3.55 4.92
CA PRO A 78 4.38 3.62 6.35
C PRO A 78 5.88 3.63 6.65
N PRO A 79 6.30 4.10 7.83
CA PRO A 79 7.69 4.02 8.26
C PRO A 79 8.14 2.56 8.35
N PHE A 80 9.27 2.25 7.71
CA PHE A 80 9.87 0.92 7.72
C PHE A 80 10.57 0.64 9.04
N GLY A 81 10.70 -0.63 9.40
CA GLY A 81 11.50 -1.04 10.53
C GLY A 81 10.95 -2.24 11.30
N LYS A 82 11.72 -2.69 12.27
CA LYS A 82 11.29 -3.72 13.22
C LYS A 82 10.39 -3.10 14.27
N LEU A 83 9.47 -3.89 14.79
CA LEU A 83 8.78 -3.61 16.06
C LEU A 83 9.71 -3.96 17.22
N ASP A 84 9.55 -3.27 18.35
CA ASP A 84 10.31 -3.57 19.57
C ASP A 84 9.94 -4.97 20.08
N GLU A 85 8.65 -5.30 20.05
CA GLU A 85 8.12 -6.63 20.33
C GLU A 85 7.19 -7.09 19.20
N PRO A 86 7.12 -8.40 18.90
CA PRO A 86 6.16 -8.94 17.95
C PRO A 86 4.71 -8.66 18.40
N VAL A 87 3.85 -8.31 17.47
CA VAL A 87 2.42 -8.03 17.73
C VAL A 87 1.57 -9.11 17.09
N ASP A 88 0.64 -9.67 17.85
CA ASP A 88 -0.32 -10.64 17.35
C ASP A 88 -1.37 -9.94 16.47
N TYR A 89 -1.58 -10.48 15.27
CA TYR A 89 -2.60 -10.07 14.33
C TYR A 89 -3.31 -11.30 13.77
N GLY A 90 -4.49 -11.61 14.29
CA GLY A 90 -5.16 -12.87 14.03
C GLY A 90 -4.27 -14.07 14.42
N PRO A 91 -4.05 -15.05 13.55
CA PRO A 91 -3.22 -16.21 13.83
C PRO A 91 -1.70 -15.94 13.64
N HIS A 92 -1.31 -14.72 13.37
CA HIS A 92 0.05 -14.38 12.94
C HIS A 92 0.76 -13.46 13.94
N GLN A 93 2.08 -13.63 14.09
CA GLN A 93 2.94 -12.69 14.79
C GLN A 93 3.65 -11.78 13.78
N ILE A 94 3.35 -10.49 13.84
CA ILE A 94 3.94 -9.46 13.00
C ILE A 94 5.15 -8.86 13.70
N LYS A 95 6.28 -8.79 12.98
CA LYS A 95 7.57 -8.33 13.52
C LYS A 95 8.08 -7.02 12.88
N LYS A 96 7.40 -6.53 11.84
CA LYS A 96 7.75 -5.27 11.16
C LYS A 96 6.63 -4.25 11.29
N ARG A 97 7.04 -3.00 11.52
CA ARG A 97 6.13 -1.85 11.71
C ARG A 97 5.28 -1.59 10.47
N ASP A 98 5.91 -1.51 9.31
CA ASP A 98 5.23 -1.31 8.04
C ASP A 98 4.22 -2.42 7.72
N HIS A 99 4.52 -3.67 8.08
CA HIS A 99 3.58 -4.78 7.94
C HIS A 99 2.36 -4.65 8.84
N LEU A 100 2.58 -4.29 10.12
CA LEU A 100 1.49 -4.11 11.08
C LEU A 100 0.56 -2.98 10.68
N ILE A 101 1.14 -1.82 10.30
CA ILE A 101 0.38 -0.67 9.83
C ILE A 101 -0.43 -1.05 8.59
N ALA A 102 0.19 -1.74 7.62
CA ALA A 102 -0.50 -2.15 6.41
C ALA A 102 -1.69 -3.07 6.69
N LEU A 103 -1.53 -4.11 7.51
CA LEU A 103 -2.63 -5.03 7.84
C LEU A 103 -3.78 -4.32 8.53
N LYS A 104 -3.51 -3.52 9.55
CA LYS A 104 -4.54 -2.80 10.31
C LYS A 104 -5.30 -1.80 9.45
N ASN A 105 -4.60 -1.06 8.59
CA ASN A 105 -5.22 0.03 7.83
C ASN A 105 -5.84 -0.43 6.50
N LEU A 106 -5.50 -1.63 6.02
CA LEU A 106 -6.25 -2.28 4.93
C LEU A 106 -7.70 -2.63 5.33
N GLU A 107 -8.01 -2.70 6.62
CA GLU A 107 -9.39 -2.89 7.08
C GLU A 107 -10.32 -1.75 6.60
N ALA A 108 -9.78 -0.56 6.35
CA ALA A 108 -10.51 0.57 5.77
C ALA A 108 -11.02 0.32 4.35
N MET A 109 -10.35 -0.54 3.58
CA MET A 109 -10.64 -0.73 2.16
C MET A 109 -11.99 -1.45 1.97
N LYS A 110 -12.88 -0.91 1.12
CA LYS A 110 -14.13 -1.57 0.69
C LYS A 110 -13.87 -2.95 0.09
N ASP A 111 -14.87 -3.79 0.01
CA ASP A 111 -14.76 -5.14 -0.58
C ASP A 111 -14.33 -5.08 -2.06
N SER A 112 -14.80 -4.08 -2.81
CA SER A 112 -14.39 -3.77 -4.18
C SER A 112 -13.31 -2.68 -4.27
N GLY A 113 -12.76 -2.22 -3.14
CA GLY A 113 -11.80 -1.12 -3.09
C GLY A 113 -10.42 -1.50 -3.65
N ARG A 114 -9.53 -0.52 -3.66
CA ARG A 114 -8.14 -0.66 -4.11
C ARG A 114 -7.16 -0.28 -3.02
N ALA A 115 -5.98 -0.86 -3.06
CA ALA A 115 -4.88 -0.38 -2.24
C ALA A 115 -3.55 -0.44 -2.98
N VAL A 116 -2.68 0.52 -2.70
CA VAL A 116 -1.28 0.50 -3.11
C VAL A 116 -0.40 0.66 -1.89
N LEU A 117 0.43 -0.34 -1.64
CA LEU A 117 1.34 -0.39 -0.52
C LEU A 117 2.78 -0.19 -1.00
N ILE A 118 3.49 0.74 -0.37
CA ILE A 118 4.92 0.96 -0.55
C ILE A 118 5.59 0.55 0.76
N LEU A 119 6.27 -0.60 0.76
CA LEU A 119 6.86 -1.20 1.96
C LEU A 119 8.37 -1.40 1.78
N GLY A 120 9.08 -1.62 2.87
CA GLY A 120 10.50 -1.93 2.82
C GLY A 120 10.79 -3.29 2.16
N ALA A 121 11.77 -3.32 1.26
CA ALA A 121 12.27 -4.55 0.65
C ALA A 121 13.64 -4.95 1.21
N SER A 122 14.09 -6.18 0.93
CA SER A 122 15.43 -6.63 1.28
C SER A 122 16.49 -5.81 0.54
N LEU A 123 17.60 -5.48 1.20
CA LEU A 123 18.75 -4.84 0.55
C LEU A 123 19.33 -5.70 -0.58
N GLN A 124 19.26 -7.01 -0.47
CA GLN A 124 19.78 -7.93 -1.46
C GLN A 124 18.70 -8.28 -2.50
N ALA A 125 19.01 -8.01 -3.76
CA ALA A 125 18.17 -8.43 -4.88
C ALA A 125 18.17 -9.97 -5.05
N ASN A 126 17.14 -10.48 -5.71
CA ASN A 126 17.00 -11.90 -6.05
C ASN A 126 17.00 -12.86 -4.84
N LYS A 127 16.73 -12.36 -3.64
CA LYS A 127 16.50 -13.21 -2.46
C LYS A 127 15.05 -13.67 -2.37
N ARG A 128 14.87 -14.88 -1.93
CA ARG A 128 13.55 -15.36 -1.50
C ARG A 128 13.05 -14.52 -0.33
N LEU A 129 11.75 -14.39 -0.24
CA LEU A 129 11.08 -13.74 0.88
C LEU A 129 11.50 -14.38 2.21
N THR A 130 11.81 -13.58 3.20
CA THR A 130 12.08 -14.07 4.56
C THR A 130 10.81 -14.63 5.20
N ASP A 131 10.95 -15.44 6.24
CA ASP A 131 9.77 -15.97 6.97
C ASP A 131 8.92 -14.83 7.53
N VAL A 132 9.54 -13.75 7.98
CA VAL A 132 8.83 -12.55 8.46
C VAL A 132 8.00 -11.89 7.36
N ASP A 133 8.55 -11.80 6.15
CA ASP A 133 7.82 -11.27 4.99
C ASP A 133 6.72 -12.23 4.55
N ARG A 134 6.98 -13.54 4.58
CA ARG A 134 6.02 -14.56 4.18
C ARG A 134 4.77 -14.59 5.06
N VAL A 135 4.92 -14.44 6.39
CA VAL A 135 3.78 -14.37 7.31
C VAL A 135 2.83 -13.24 6.91
N PHE A 136 3.35 -12.05 6.71
CA PHE A 136 2.58 -10.88 6.28
C PHE A 136 1.97 -11.06 4.88
N LEU A 137 2.79 -11.47 3.90
CA LEU A 137 2.36 -11.59 2.52
C LEU A 137 1.34 -12.71 2.32
N ASN A 138 1.47 -13.84 3.01
CA ASN A 138 0.46 -14.91 2.97
C ASN A 138 -0.90 -14.42 3.50
N SER A 139 -0.91 -13.57 4.53
CA SER A 139 -2.13 -12.92 4.99
C SER A 139 -2.74 -12.03 3.89
N LEU A 140 -1.92 -11.26 3.17
CA LEU A 140 -2.41 -10.45 2.05
C LEU A 140 -2.99 -11.32 0.92
N TYR A 141 -2.23 -12.29 0.44
CA TYR A 141 -2.66 -13.17 -0.67
C TYR A 141 -3.89 -14.00 -0.32
N GLY A 142 -4.05 -14.35 0.96
CA GLY A 142 -5.22 -15.08 1.45
C GLY A 142 -6.50 -14.25 1.56
N ASN A 143 -6.38 -12.94 1.79
CA ASN A 143 -7.53 -12.07 2.10
C ASN A 143 -7.83 -11.00 1.05
N TYR A 144 -6.88 -10.75 0.13
CA TYR A 144 -6.99 -9.70 -0.88
C TYR A 144 -6.59 -10.21 -2.26
N ASN A 145 -7.18 -9.61 -3.30
CA ASN A 145 -6.77 -9.86 -4.66
C ASN A 145 -5.52 -9.03 -4.98
N VAL A 146 -4.34 -9.62 -4.76
CA VAL A 146 -3.05 -9.01 -5.11
C VAL A 146 -2.85 -9.12 -6.61
N VAL A 147 -3.05 -8.04 -7.34
CA VAL A 147 -2.95 -8.02 -8.82
C VAL A 147 -1.53 -7.84 -9.30
N ASP A 148 -0.68 -7.24 -8.49
CA ASP A 148 0.75 -7.15 -8.76
C ASP A 148 1.59 -6.97 -7.49
N HIS A 149 2.84 -7.44 -7.55
CA HIS A 149 3.79 -7.37 -6.46
C HIS A 149 5.22 -7.44 -7.01
N PHE A 150 5.98 -6.37 -6.86
CA PHE A 150 7.36 -6.26 -7.35
C PHE A 150 8.20 -5.36 -6.45
N GLU A 151 9.52 -5.38 -6.65
CA GLU A 151 10.45 -4.51 -5.93
C GLU A 151 11.01 -3.42 -6.85
N ILE A 152 11.33 -2.27 -6.28
CA ILE A 152 11.99 -1.17 -6.96
C ILE A 152 13.35 -0.95 -6.29
N ASP A 153 14.40 -0.88 -7.09
CA ASP A 153 15.76 -0.65 -6.59
C ASP A 153 15.89 0.72 -5.94
N GLY A 154 16.65 0.77 -4.84
CA GLY A 154 16.86 2.00 -4.09
C GLY A 154 17.52 3.12 -4.92
N SER A 155 18.29 2.79 -5.95
CA SER A 155 18.91 3.78 -6.84
C SER A 155 17.90 4.63 -7.61
N LEU A 156 16.72 4.07 -7.95
CA LEU A 156 15.63 4.83 -8.58
C LEU A 156 14.93 5.78 -7.60
N TYR A 157 14.99 5.48 -6.32
CA TYR A 157 14.41 6.30 -5.26
C TYR A 157 15.37 7.35 -4.70
N ASN A 158 16.65 7.25 -5.01
CA ASN A 158 17.75 8.07 -4.43
C ASN A 158 17.57 9.58 -4.71
N ARG A 159 16.97 9.95 -5.84
CA ARG A 159 16.60 11.34 -6.16
C ARG A 159 15.54 11.93 -5.23
N MET A 160 14.88 11.09 -4.41
CA MET A 160 13.87 11.47 -3.44
C MET A 160 14.32 11.28 -1.99
N GLY A 161 15.63 11.06 -1.77
CA GLY A 161 16.24 10.98 -0.43
C GLY A 161 16.17 9.60 0.25
N ALA A 162 15.68 8.55 -0.42
CA ALA A 162 15.67 7.19 0.12
C ALA A 162 16.57 6.28 -0.73
N SER A 163 17.60 5.69 -0.10
CA SER A 163 18.54 4.76 -0.75
C SER A 163 18.19 3.29 -0.55
N PHE A 164 17.05 2.99 0.04
CA PHE A 164 16.62 1.62 0.31
C PHE A 164 15.66 1.12 -0.78
N PRO A 165 15.79 -0.17 -1.20
CA PRO A 165 14.82 -0.76 -2.10
C PRO A 165 13.45 -0.86 -1.42
N ILE A 166 12.40 -0.68 -2.22
CA ILE A 166 11.02 -0.76 -1.77
C ILE A 166 10.28 -1.90 -2.47
N ARG A 167 9.20 -2.31 -1.87
CA ARG A 167 8.24 -3.27 -2.39
C ARG A 167 6.94 -2.56 -2.69
N MET A 168 6.46 -2.68 -3.90
CA MET A 168 5.15 -2.16 -4.31
C MET A 168 4.16 -3.32 -4.44
N ILE A 169 3.04 -3.23 -3.76
CA ILE A 169 1.96 -4.24 -3.78
C ILE A 169 0.69 -3.52 -4.20
N ILE A 170 0.03 -4.03 -5.24
CA ILE A 170 -1.21 -3.49 -5.78
C ILE A 170 -2.33 -4.47 -5.49
N ILE A 171 -3.38 -3.99 -4.86
CA ILE A 171 -4.56 -4.75 -4.46
C ILE A 171 -5.79 -4.19 -5.17
N ALA A 172 -6.62 -5.09 -5.68
CA ALA A 172 -7.88 -4.75 -6.33
C ALA A 172 -8.99 -5.69 -5.83
N GLY A 173 -9.65 -5.29 -4.75
CA GLY A 173 -10.72 -6.02 -4.08
C GLY A 173 -10.25 -6.98 -2.99
N ARG A 174 -11.21 -7.36 -2.14
CA ARG A 174 -11.04 -8.39 -1.12
C ARG A 174 -11.46 -9.73 -1.68
N LYS A 175 -10.78 -10.79 -1.24
CA LYS A 175 -11.19 -12.17 -1.46
C LYS A 175 -10.70 -13.03 -0.31
N LYS A 176 -11.36 -14.16 -0.09
CA LYS A 176 -10.81 -15.23 0.76
C LYS A 176 -10.33 -16.36 -0.14
N SER A 177 -9.09 -16.74 -0.02
CA SER A 177 -8.49 -17.82 -0.82
C SER A 177 -7.42 -18.56 -0.02
N LYS A 178 -6.91 -19.66 -0.56
CA LYS A 178 -5.74 -20.38 -0.05
C LYS A 178 -4.44 -19.94 -0.74
N GLU A 179 -4.47 -18.84 -1.49
CA GLU A 179 -3.30 -18.32 -2.15
C GLU A 179 -2.25 -17.87 -1.14
N VAL A 180 -1.00 -18.06 -1.48
CA VAL A 180 0.16 -17.66 -0.70
C VAL A 180 1.10 -16.83 -1.55
N ALA A 181 1.98 -16.08 -0.91
CA ALA A 181 2.99 -15.30 -1.59
C ALA A 181 3.89 -16.16 -2.47
N PRO A 182 4.40 -15.64 -3.60
CA PRO A 182 5.31 -16.35 -4.49
C PRO A 182 6.51 -16.95 -3.75
N THR A 183 6.92 -18.15 -4.13
CA THR A 183 8.11 -18.80 -3.58
C THR A 183 9.39 -18.35 -4.28
N GLN A 184 9.28 -17.88 -5.51
CA GLN A 184 10.39 -17.33 -6.28
C GLN A 184 10.73 -15.90 -5.83
N PRO A 185 11.97 -15.44 -6.03
CA PRO A 185 12.31 -14.04 -5.83
C PRO A 185 11.42 -13.12 -6.65
N LEU A 186 11.03 -11.99 -6.07
CA LEU A 186 10.29 -10.97 -6.78
C LEU A 186 11.16 -10.27 -7.80
N GLU A 187 10.56 -9.86 -8.92
CA GLU A 187 11.23 -8.98 -9.88
C GLU A 187 11.62 -7.68 -9.18
N ARG A 188 12.87 -7.27 -9.36
CA ARG A 188 13.37 -5.97 -8.91
C ARG A 188 13.68 -5.09 -10.10
N VAL A 189 12.91 -4.05 -10.26
CA VAL A 189 13.05 -3.02 -11.27
C VAL A 189 14.25 -2.14 -10.96
N LYS A 190 15.17 -1.93 -11.92
CA LYS A 190 16.43 -1.20 -11.75
C LYS A 190 16.57 0.04 -12.61
N ASN A 191 15.68 0.27 -13.55
CA ASN A 191 15.68 1.41 -14.45
C ASN A 191 14.26 1.91 -14.72
N TYR A 192 14.12 3.09 -15.32
CA TYR A 192 12.82 3.71 -15.57
C TYR A 192 12.01 3.00 -16.67
N ASP A 193 12.65 2.40 -17.67
CA ASP A 193 11.96 1.69 -18.74
C ASP A 193 11.27 0.44 -18.21
N ASP A 194 11.96 -0.35 -17.39
CA ASP A 194 11.37 -1.49 -16.70
C ASP A 194 10.28 -1.07 -15.73
N LEU A 195 10.45 0.05 -15.02
CA LEU A 195 9.43 0.59 -14.13
C LEU A 195 8.17 0.98 -14.90
N TYR A 196 8.32 1.65 -16.04
CA TYR A 196 7.19 2.03 -16.89
C TYR A 196 6.48 0.80 -17.46
N ARG A 197 7.24 -0.17 -17.98
CA ARG A 197 6.70 -1.46 -18.45
C ARG A 197 5.87 -2.14 -17.35
N ARG A 198 6.46 -2.27 -16.16
CA ARG A 198 5.80 -2.94 -15.02
C ARG A 198 4.55 -2.20 -14.57
N PHE A 199 4.60 -0.86 -14.54
CA PHE A 199 3.45 -0.03 -14.26
C PHE A 199 2.31 -0.28 -15.24
N THR A 200 2.58 -0.28 -16.56
CA THR A 200 1.58 -0.51 -17.61
C THR A 200 0.94 -1.90 -17.49
N GLU A 201 1.74 -2.92 -17.20
CA GLU A 201 1.26 -4.28 -16.96
C GLU A 201 0.36 -4.37 -15.72
N ALA A 202 0.77 -3.74 -14.61
CA ALA A 202 0.01 -3.70 -13.37
C ALA A 202 -1.32 -2.96 -13.56
N HIS A 203 -1.30 -1.84 -14.26
CA HIS A 203 -2.49 -1.06 -14.59
C HIS A 203 -3.47 -1.90 -15.40
N SER A 204 -3.02 -2.55 -16.48
CA SER A 204 -3.86 -3.42 -17.31
C SER A 204 -4.45 -4.62 -16.55
N ARG A 205 -3.70 -5.22 -15.62
CA ARG A 205 -4.22 -6.29 -14.76
C ARG A 205 -5.29 -5.79 -13.81
N SER A 206 -5.09 -4.62 -13.24
CA SER A 206 -6.02 -3.95 -12.33
C SER A 206 -7.34 -3.61 -13.03
N GLU A 207 -7.30 -3.16 -14.30
CA GLU A 207 -8.48 -2.87 -15.10
C GLU A 207 -9.34 -4.10 -15.34
N ARG A 208 -8.74 -5.24 -15.69
CA ARG A 208 -9.46 -6.49 -15.97
C ARG A 208 -10.29 -7.01 -14.79
N VAL A 209 -9.86 -6.72 -13.57
CA VAL A 209 -10.59 -7.13 -12.35
C VAL A 209 -11.91 -6.37 -12.19
N TYR A 210 -11.98 -5.15 -12.73
CA TYR A 210 -13.14 -4.26 -12.58
C TYR A 210 -14.00 -4.11 -13.83
N SER A 211 -13.61 -4.72 -14.97
CA SER A 211 -14.52 -4.81 -16.10
C SER A 211 -15.71 -5.68 -15.69
N PRO A 212 -16.96 -5.15 -15.69
CA PRO A 212 -18.13 -5.99 -15.49
C PRO A 212 -18.07 -7.04 -16.60
N THR A 213 -18.02 -8.32 -16.24
CA THR A 213 -18.39 -9.36 -17.20
C THR A 213 -19.75 -8.96 -17.71
N GLU A 214 -19.85 -8.63 -19.01
CA GLU A 214 -21.14 -8.50 -19.69
C GLU A 214 -21.96 -9.72 -19.28
N LYS A 215 -23.02 -9.47 -18.52
CA LYS A 215 -24.02 -10.49 -18.27
C LYS A 215 -24.60 -10.81 -19.64
N GLY A 216 -24.13 -11.91 -20.19
CA GLY A 216 -24.75 -12.48 -21.37
C GLY A 216 -26.24 -12.58 -21.14
N GLY A 217 -26.99 -11.99 -22.04
CA GLY A 217 -28.43 -12.09 -22.12
C GLY A 217 -28.91 -13.50 -22.46
#